data_395fb10876509607c53ec3d0d9a3334a
#
_entry.id   395fb10876509607c53ec3d0d9a3334a
#
_cell.length_a   1.000
_cell.length_b   1.000
_cell.length_c   1.000
_cell.angle_alpha   90.00
_cell.angle_beta   90.00
_cell.angle_gamma   90.00
#
_symmetry.space_group_name_H-M   'P 1'
#
loop_
_entity.id
_entity.type
_entity.pdbx_description
1 polymer ?
#
loop_
_entity_poly.entity_id
_entity_poly.type
_entity_poly.pdbx_seq_one_letter_code
_entity_poly.pdbx_strand_id
1 'polypeptide(L)'
;MTAAVGATPLVALDRLGADVAPRIVGKLEHMNPGGSVKDRIALPMIEAAERAGLLKPGGVIVEPTSGNTGIGLAQAAAVKGYRCIFVMTDKQSEEKRALLRAYGAEVVVCPTDVDPDDERSYYRVSDRLARETPGAW
;
A
#
# COMPACT_ATOMS: atom_id res chain seq x y z
N MET A 1 -3.41 6.41 -14.83
CA MET A 1 -3.89 6.06 -13.47
C MET A 1 -3.19 6.91 -12.41
N THR A 2 -1.87 6.97 -12.37
CA THR A 2 -1.11 7.76 -11.39
C THR A 2 -1.44 9.26 -11.40
N ALA A 3 -1.75 9.85 -12.56
CA ALA A 3 -2.17 11.25 -12.69
C ALA A 3 -3.55 11.56 -12.04
N ALA A 4 -4.35 10.55 -11.73
CA ALA A 4 -5.63 10.72 -11.04
C ALA A 4 -5.52 10.69 -9.50
N VAL A 5 -4.34 10.34 -8.98
CA VAL A 5 -4.09 10.31 -7.54
C VAL A 5 -4.09 11.74 -6.99
N GLY A 6 -4.85 11.97 -5.92
CA GLY A 6 -4.83 13.24 -5.20
C GLY A 6 -5.80 14.30 -5.69
N ALA A 7 -6.41 14.15 -6.86
CA ALA A 7 -7.43 15.07 -7.36
C ALA A 7 -8.83 14.81 -6.74
N THR A 8 -8.87 14.47 -5.46
CA THR A 8 -10.11 14.12 -4.76
C THR A 8 -10.91 15.36 -4.38
N PRO A 9 -12.26 15.35 -4.52
CA PRO A 9 -13.09 16.49 -4.21
C PRO A 9 -13.22 16.76 -2.70
N LEU A 10 -13.64 17.99 -2.39
CA LEU A 10 -14.09 18.41 -1.07
C LEU A 10 -15.61 18.49 -1.06
N VAL A 11 -16.24 18.00 0.00
CA VAL A 11 -17.69 18.07 0.23
C VAL A 11 -17.96 18.83 1.53
N ALA A 12 -18.86 19.78 1.49
CA ALA A 12 -19.32 20.48 2.68
C ALA A 12 -20.18 19.54 3.54
N LEU A 13 -19.91 19.54 4.85
CA LEU A 13 -20.63 18.75 5.85
C LEU A 13 -21.60 19.66 6.64
N ASP A 14 -22.42 20.44 5.92
CA ASP A 14 -23.23 21.53 6.48
C ASP A 14 -24.21 21.04 7.56
N ARG A 15 -24.77 19.83 7.41
CA ARG A 15 -25.70 19.26 8.41
C ARG A 15 -24.99 18.82 9.68
N LEU A 16 -23.78 18.25 9.57
CA LEU A 16 -22.96 17.83 10.73
C LEU A 16 -22.31 19.03 11.42
N GLY A 17 -22.04 20.09 10.67
CA GLY A 17 -21.40 21.30 11.14
C GLY A 17 -22.36 22.45 11.47
N ALA A 18 -23.68 22.19 11.52
CA ALA A 18 -24.68 23.26 11.68
C ALA A 18 -24.52 24.07 12.98
N ASP A 19 -24.06 23.45 14.06
CA ASP A 19 -23.93 24.04 15.38
C ASP A 19 -22.53 24.56 15.73
N VAL A 20 -21.61 24.59 14.73
CA VAL A 20 -20.24 25.08 14.95
C VAL A 20 -19.90 26.22 14.00
N ALA A 21 -19.13 27.19 14.50
CA ALA A 21 -18.74 28.38 13.71
C ALA A 21 -17.85 28.08 12.50
N PRO A 22 -16.84 27.16 12.57
CA PRO A 22 -16.01 26.84 11.41
C PRO A 22 -16.77 25.98 10.39
N ARG A 23 -16.51 26.22 9.10
CA ARG A 23 -17.02 25.38 8.02
C ARG A 23 -16.29 24.04 8.02
N ILE A 24 -17.02 22.93 8.17
CA ILE A 24 -16.49 21.57 8.10
C ILE A 24 -16.59 21.04 6.67
N VAL A 25 -15.49 20.53 6.16
CA VAL A 25 -15.43 19.89 4.85
C VAL A 25 -14.77 18.52 4.93
N GLY A 26 -15.29 17.55 4.20
CA GLY A 26 -14.73 16.20 4.05
C GLY A 26 -13.99 16.06 2.73
N LYS A 27 -12.73 15.63 2.77
CA LYS A 27 -11.99 15.27 1.56
C LYS A 27 -12.23 13.80 1.22
N LEU A 28 -12.73 13.54 0.01
CA LEU A 28 -13.19 12.21 -0.40
C LEU A 28 -12.03 11.32 -0.88
N GLU A 29 -11.15 10.89 0.02
CA GLU A 29 -9.95 10.11 -0.31
C GLU A 29 -10.24 8.70 -0.86
N HIS A 30 -11.44 8.17 -0.66
CA HIS A 30 -11.89 6.94 -1.30
C HIS A 30 -12.07 7.05 -2.82
N MET A 31 -12.05 8.26 -3.37
CA MET A 31 -12.10 8.51 -4.81
C MET A 31 -10.72 8.46 -5.49
N ASN A 32 -9.65 8.21 -4.76
CA ASN A 32 -8.38 7.85 -5.39
C ASN A 32 -8.50 6.51 -6.13
N PRO A 33 -7.67 6.23 -7.15
CA PRO A 33 -7.74 5.01 -7.95
C PRO A 33 -7.71 3.70 -7.13
N GLY A 34 -6.96 3.65 -6.04
CA GLY A 34 -6.91 2.51 -5.11
C GLY A 34 -7.90 2.59 -3.96
N GLY A 35 -8.79 3.58 -3.98
CA GLY A 35 -9.85 3.75 -3.00
C GLY A 35 -9.40 4.31 -1.66
N SER A 36 -8.22 4.88 -1.53
CA SER A 36 -7.76 5.41 -0.24
C SER A 36 -6.73 6.54 -0.35
N VAL A 37 -6.50 7.23 0.78
CA VAL A 37 -5.44 8.22 0.94
C VAL A 37 -4.03 7.63 0.72
N LYS A 38 -3.86 6.31 0.83
CA LYS A 38 -2.56 5.65 0.69
C LYS A 38 -2.01 5.66 -0.73
N ASP A 39 -2.84 5.90 -1.72
CA ASP A 39 -2.40 6.09 -3.09
C ASP A 39 -1.44 7.28 -3.20
N ARG A 40 -1.66 8.32 -2.36
CA ARG A 40 -0.81 9.53 -2.35
C ARG A 40 0.63 9.27 -1.92
N ILE A 41 0.87 8.24 -1.11
CA ILE A 41 2.21 7.93 -0.62
C ILE A 41 2.92 6.88 -1.47
N ALA A 42 2.18 5.97 -2.09
CA ALA A 42 2.74 4.82 -2.80
C ALA A 42 3.63 5.22 -3.99
N LEU A 43 3.13 6.07 -4.88
CA LEU A 43 3.92 6.52 -6.02
C LEU A 43 5.15 7.33 -5.59
N PRO A 44 5.05 8.34 -4.71
CA PRO A 44 6.24 9.06 -4.21
C PRO A 44 7.26 8.18 -3.50
N MET A 45 6.84 7.12 -2.79
CA MET A 45 7.77 6.16 -2.16
C MET A 45 8.61 5.45 -3.22
N ILE A 46 7.97 4.89 -4.25
CA ILE A 46 8.66 4.22 -5.36
C ILE A 46 9.61 5.20 -6.07
N GLU A 47 9.14 6.40 -6.40
CA GLU A 47 9.96 7.41 -7.07
C GLU A 47 11.15 7.89 -6.21
N ALA A 48 10.98 7.95 -4.90
CA ALA A 48 12.07 8.26 -4.00
C ALA A 48 13.12 7.15 -3.98
N ALA A 49 12.70 5.89 -3.96
CA ALA A 49 13.59 4.73 -4.02
C ALA A 49 14.35 4.67 -5.35
N GLU A 50 13.69 4.96 -6.46
CA GLU A 50 14.30 5.07 -7.80
C GLU A 50 15.39 6.15 -7.81
N ARG A 51 15.07 7.37 -7.34
CA ARG A 51 16.03 8.48 -7.28
C ARG A 51 17.23 8.18 -6.38
N ALA A 52 17.01 7.43 -5.31
CA ALA A 52 18.07 7.01 -4.40
C ALA A 52 18.89 5.81 -4.93
N GLY A 53 18.51 5.22 -6.07
CA GLY A 53 19.15 4.02 -6.63
C GLY A 53 18.89 2.74 -5.83
N LEU A 54 17.95 2.77 -4.89
CA LEU A 54 17.56 1.62 -4.06
C LEU A 54 16.66 0.65 -4.82
N LEU A 55 15.76 1.17 -5.65
CA LEU A 55 14.91 0.38 -6.53
C LEU A 55 15.33 0.61 -7.99
N LYS A 56 15.78 -0.45 -8.64
CA LYS A 56 16.24 -0.43 -10.05
C LYS A 56 15.14 -0.97 -10.98
N PRO A 57 15.16 -0.64 -12.27
CA PRO A 57 14.24 -1.21 -13.25
C PRO A 57 14.22 -2.75 -13.17
N GLY A 58 13.02 -3.33 -13.12
CA GLY A 58 12.82 -4.77 -12.94
C GLY A 58 13.01 -5.27 -11.50
N GLY A 59 13.27 -4.39 -10.55
CA GLY A 59 13.38 -4.73 -9.13
C GLY A 59 12.07 -5.23 -8.51
N VAL A 60 12.15 -5.63 -7.25
CA VAL A 60 11.05 -6.22 -6.49
C VAL A 60 10.77 -5.37 -5.25
N ILE A 61 9.52 -5.01 -5.05
CA ILE A 61 9.06 -4.32 -3.84
C ILE A 61 8.62 -5.37 -2.83
N VAL A 62 9.25 -5.39 -1.65
CA VAL A 62 8.89 -6.29 -0.55
C VAL A 62 8.36 -5.43 0.60
N GLU A 63 7.09 -5.60 0.97
CA GLU A 63 6.47 -4.76 1.99
C GLU A 63 5.59 -5.58 2.94
N PRO A 64 5.81 -5.47 4.27
CA PRO A 64 4.86 -5.96 5.26
C PRO A 64 3.67 -5.01 5.31
N THR A 65 2.52 -5.43 4.82
CA THR A 65 1.35 -4.56 4.70
C THR A 65 0.08 -5.18 5.25
N SER A 66 -0.75 -4.37 5.86
CA SER A 66 -2.07 -4.78 6.34
C SER A 66 -3.23 -4.31 5.44
N GLY A 67 -2.95 -3.62 4.34
CA GLY A 67 -4.07 -3.16 3.51
C GLY A 67 -3.76 -2.07 2.48
N ASN A 68 -4.29 -0.87 2.69
CA ASN A 68 -4.36 0.17 1.65
C ASN A 68 -2.99 0.67 1.14
N THR A 69 -1.95 0.62 1.97
CA THR A 69 -0.58 0.95 1.51
C THR A 69 -0.12 -0.06 0.45
N GLY A 70 -0.30 -1.36 0.72
CA GLY A 70 -0.01 -2.41 -0.25
C GLY A 70 -0.80 -2.26 -1.55
N ILE A 71 -2.09 -1.88 -1.48
CA ILE A 71 -2.91 -1.63 -2.67
C ILE A 71 -2.33 -0.49 -3.50
N GLY A 72 -1.99 0.64 -2.87
CA GLY A 72 -1.38 1.77 -3.57
C GLY A 72 -0.03 1.40 -4.20
N LEU A 73 0.83 0.68 -3.47
CA LEU A 73 2.11 0.19 -3.98
C LEU A 73 1.92 -0.79 -5.15
N ALA A 74 0.97 -1.74 -5.04
CA ALA A 74 0.67 -2.68 -6.11
C ALA A 74 0.24 -1.98 -7.41
N GLN A 75 -0.62 -0.98 -7.30
CA GLN A 75 -1.06 -0.19 -8.46
C GLN A 75 0.09 0.59 -9.09
N ALA A 76 0.88 1.31 -8.27
CA ALA A 76 2.00 2.09 -8.77
C ALA A 76 3.07 1.19 -9.39
N ALA A 77 3.35 0.04 -8.76
CA ALA A 77 4.26 -0.97 -9.26
C ALA A 77 3.81 -1.58 -10.59
N ALA A 78 2.53 -1.92 -10.73
CA ALA A 78 1.96 -2.45 -11.97
C ALA A 78 2.11 -1.45 -13.13
N VAL A 79 1.92 -0.14 -12.88
CA VAL A 79 2.11 0.91 -13.89
C VAL A 79 3.58 1.08 -14.26
N LYS A 80 4.49 0.96 -13.30
CA LYS A 80 5.94 1.17 -13.49
C LYS A 80 6.71 -0.10 -13.89
N GLY A 81 6.05 -1.27 -13.91
CA GLY A 81 6.66 -2.54 -14.30
C GLY A 81 7.50 -3.22 -13.21
N TYR A 82 7.22 -2.94 -11.93
CA TYR A 82 7.84 -3.61 -10.79
C TYR A 82 7.05 -4.83 -10.34
N ARG A 83 7.75 -5.82 -9.82
CA ARG A 83 7.15 -6.94 -9.09
C ARG A 83 6.92 -6.54 -7.64
N CYS A 84 5.91 -7.16 -7.00
CA CYS A 84 5.64 -6.96 -5.58
C CYS A 84 5.51 -8.30 -4.86
N ILE A 85 6.05 -8.36 -3.64
CA ILE A 85 5.82 -9.43 -2.67
C ILE A 85 5.27 -8.74 -1.41
N PHE A 86 4.01 -8.98 -1.10
CA PHE A 86 3.38 -8.44 0.11
C PHE A 86 3.25 -9.51 1.18
N VAL A 87 3.76 -9.20 2.37
CA VAL A 87 3.66 -10.08 3.53
C VAL A 87 2.53 -9.58 4.40
N MET A 88 1.53 -10.43 4.64
CA MET A 88 0.30 -10.09 5.35
C MET A 88 0.04 -11.08 6.47
N THR A 89 -0.69 -10.65 7.49
CA THR A 89 -1.17 -11.58 8.51
C THR A 89 -2.46 -12.26 8.06
N ASP A 90 -2.75 -13.42 8.64
CA ASP A 90 -3.96 -14.20 8.38
C ASP A 90 -5.26 -13.50 8.81
N LYS A 91 -5.18 -12.47 9.68
CA LYS A 91 -6.31 -11.60 10.05
C LYS A 91 -6.83 -10.73 8.90
N GLN A 92 -6.03 -10.51 7.86
CA GLN A 92 -6.45 -9.69 6.73
C GLN A 92 -7.48 -10.42 5.88
N SER A 93 -8.49 -9.70 5.38
CA SER A 93 -9.57 -10.29 4.58
C SER A 93 -9.04 -10.88 3.26
N GLU A 94 -9.69 -11.96 2.80
CA GLU A 94 -9.35 -12.58 1.51
C GLU A 94 -9.57 -11.63 0.33
N GLU A 95 -10.55 -10.72 0.43
CA GLU A 95 -10.79 -9.69 -0.58
C GLU A 95 -9.56 -8.81 -0.83
N LYS A 96 -8.87 -8.39 0.24
CA LYS A 96 -7.62 -7.59 0.13
C LYS A 96 -6.51 -8.40 -0.52
N ARG A 97 -6.36 -9.68 -0.15
CA ARG A 97 -5.38 -10.58 -0.76
C ARG A 97 -5.67 -10.80 -2.23
N ALA A 98 -6.93 -11.05 -2.58
CA ALA A 98 -7.38 -11.23 -3.95
C ALA A 98 -7.11 -9.98 -4.80
N LEU A 99 -7.37 -8.79 -4.24
CA LEU A 99 -7.11 -7.52 -4.92
C LEU A 99 -5.61 -7.31 -5.21
N LEU A 100 -4.74 -7.60 -4.24
CA LEU A 100 -3.28 -7.52 -4.45
C LEU A 100 -2.80 -8.48 -5.54
N ARG A 101 -3.31 -9.72 -5.52
CA ARG A 101 -3.01 -10.71 -6.58
C ARG A 101 -3.54 -10.28 -7.95
N ALA A 102 -4.70 -9.61 -8.00
CA ALA A 102 -5.25 -9.07 -9.24
C ALA A 102 -4.35 -7.98 -9.87
N TYR A 103 -3.59 -7.24 -9.06
CA TYR A 103 -2.55 -6.33 -9.53
C TYR A 103 -1.22 -7.03 -9.88
N GLY A 104 -1.15 -8.36 -9.80
CA GLY A 104 0.03 -9.14 -10.12
C GLY A 104 1.01 -9.33 -8.97
N ALA A 105 0.64 -8.98 -7.74
CA ALA A 105 1.50 -9.15 -6.58
C ALA A 105 1.48 -10.61 -6.06
N GLU A 106 2.62 -11.07 -5.57
CA GLU A 106 2.71 -12.23 -4.70
C GLU A 106 2.26 -11.86 -3.29
N VAL A 107 1.46 -12.71 -2.65
CA VAL A 107 0.98 -12.49 -1.28
C VAL A 107 1.38 -13.67 -0.40
N VAL A 108 2.24 -13.38 0.57
CA VAL A 108 2.68 -14.32 1.60
C VAL A 108 1.86 -14.08 2.86
N VAL A 109 1.25 -15.14 3.41
CA VAL A 109 0.40 -15.04 4.60
C VAL A 109 1.13 -15.65 5.80
N CYS A 110 1.22 -14.86 6.86
CA CYS A 110 1.87 -15.23 8.12
C CYS A 110 0.83 -15.32 9.25
N PRO A 111 1.08 -16.13 10.29
CA PRO A 111 0.22 -16.19 11.47
C PRO A 111 0.26 -14.85 12.23
N THR A 112 -0.87 -14.53 12.88
CA THR A 112 -0.98 -13.32 13.70
C THR A 112 -0.62 -13.58 15.17
N ASP A 113 -0.82 -14.79 15.65
CA ASP A 113 -0.71 -15.20 17.04
C ASP A 113 0.72 -15.63 17.45
N VAL A 114 1.71 -14.97 16.85
CA VAL A 114 3.13 -15.21 17.14
C VAL A 114 3.80 -13.95 17.65
N ASP A 115 4.87 -14.12 18.43
CA ASP A 115 5.71 -13.00 18.87
C ASP A 115 6.30 -12.25 17.67
N PRO A 116 6.43 -10.92 17.71
CA PRO A 116 7.08 -10.15 16.64
C PRO A 116 8.49 -10.63 16.28
N ASP A 117 9.21 -11.23 17.23
CA ASP A 117 10.55 -11.79 17.02
C ASP A 117 10.56 -13.24 16.54
N ASP A 118 9.41 -13.92 16.48
CA ASP A 118 9.27 -15.26 15.90
C ASP A 118 9.61 -15.22 14.40
N GLU A 119 10.35 -16.20 13.91
CA GLU A 119 10.73 -16.32 12.50
C GLU A 119 9.52 -16.40 11.54
N ARG A 120 8.35 -16.81 12.04
CA ARG A 120 7.09 -16.87 11.30
C ARG A 120 6.33 -15.55 11.29
N SER A 121 6.75 -14.57 12.12
CA SER A 121 6.09 -13.25 12.13
C SER A 121 6.22 -12.58 10.77
N TYR A 122 5.20 -11.80 10.39
CA TYR A 122 5.20 -11.12 9.11
C TYR A 122 6.36 -10.12 8.97
N TYR A 123 6.87 -9.58 10.07
CA TYR A 123 8.08 -8.73 10.07
C TYR A 123 9.33 -9.54 9.69
N ARG A 124 9.57 -10.67 10.38
CA ARG A 124 10.76 -11.51 10.11
C ARG A 124 10.72 -12.14 8.73
N VAL A 125 9.54 -12.58 8.29
CA VAL A 125 9.35 -13.11 6.93
C VAL A 125 9.61 -12.03 5.89
N SER A 126 9.13 -10.80 6.10
CA SER A 126 9.39 -9.68 5.20
C SER A 126 10.89 -9.34 5.12
N ASP A 127 11.56 -9.23 6.26
CA ASP A 127 13.01 -8.98 6.34
C ASP A 127 13.83 -10.07 5.63
N ARG A 128 13.42 -11.33 5.79
CA ARG A 128 14.07 -12.45 5.10
C ARG A 128 13.87 -12.35 3.59
N LEU A 129 12.64 -12.16 3.13
CA LEU A 129 12.34 -12.04 1.70
C LEU A 129 13.05 -10.85 1.07
N ALA A 130 13.14 -9.71 1.77
CA ALA A 130 13.87 -8.55 1.28
C ALA A 130 15.39 -8.85 1.12
N ARG A 131 15.98 -9.66 1.99
CA ARG A 131 17.39 -10.04 1.88
C ARG A 131 17.66 -11.13 0.84
N GLU A 132 16.75 -12.10 0.70
CA GLU A 132 16.92 -13.27 -0.15
C GLU A 132 16.48 -13.03 -1.60
N THR A 133 15.64 -12.01 -1.86
CA THR A 133 15.12 -11.71 -3.19
C THR A 133 16.09 -10.78 -3.94
N PRO A 134 16.67 -11.19 -5.06
CA PRO A 134 17.54 -10.33 -5.84
C PRO A 134 16.80 -9.06 -6.34
N GLY A 135 17.38 -7.90 -6.10
CA GLY A 135 16.81 -6.61 -6.50
C GLY A 135 15.61 -6.16 -5.65
N ALA A 136 15.45 -6.71 -4.44
CA ALA A 136 14.43 -6.29 -3.50
C ALA A 136 14.72 -4.93 -2.86
N TRP A 137 13.65 -4.21 -2.61
CA TRP A 137 13.56 -2.95 -1.87
C TRP A 137 12.30 -2.96 -1.01
#